data_f2930aba0854355d93ccdbb607725cc8
#
_entry.id   f2930aba0854355d93ccdbb607725cc8
#
_cell.length_a   1.000
_cell.length_b   1.000
_cell.length_c   1.000
_cell.angle_alpha   90.00
_cell.angle_beta   90.00
_cell.angle_gamma   90.00
#
_symmetry.space_group_name_H-M   'P 1'
#
loop_
_entity.id
_entity.type
_entity.pdbx_description
1 polymer ?
#
loop_
_entity_poly.entity_id
_entity_poly.type
_entity_poly.pdbx_seq_one_letter_code
_entity_poly.pdbx_strand_id
1 'polypeptide(L)'
;VSGGLPLWAAALISLTNLTSAGQFAGTNLILQGAGYIEVAMTTFVINIRYMLMSLSLGQRLEKGTGILSRMGFGFGITDETFVMASLKPGILRAPYLFGLILFPILGWNLGTILGGSISAVLPEALQNAMWIALYGMFIALIVPASRDSIHVFLIVVMAVAANCMLKYIPVFSF
;
A
#
# COMPACT_ATOMS: atom_id res chain seq x y z
N VAL A 1 7.43 12.42 10.58
CA VAL A 1 7.89 13.05 11.83
C VAL A 1 9.04 13.99 11.54
N SER A 2 10.06 13.59 10.80
CA SER A 2 11.20 14.46 10.40
C SER A 2 10.77 15.73 9.63
N GLY A 3 9.64 15.73 8.96
CA GLY A 3 9.06 16.88 8.26
C GLY A 3 8.22 17.82 9.13
N GLY A 4 8.19 17.64 10.47
CA GLY A 4 7.47 18.51 11.40
C GLY A 4 6.10 18.01 11.87
N LEU A 5 5.62 16.85 11.38
CA LEU A 5 4.41 16.23 11.91
C LEU A 5 4.66 15.61 13.28
N PRO A 6 3.76 15.81 14.27
CA PRO A 6 3.87 15.15 15.56
C PRO A 6 3.65 13.64 15.41
N LEU A 7 4.31 12.84 16.26
CA LEU A 7 4.26 11.38 16.22
C LEU A 7 2.83 10.82 16.26
N TRP A 8 1.96 11.41 17.09
CA TRP A 8 0.56 10.98 17.18
C TRP A 8 -0.20 11.17 15.85
N ALA A 9 0.08 12.25 15.10
CA ALA A 9 -0.56 12.47 13.80
C ALA A 9 -0.06 11.45 12.76
N ALA A 10 1.26 11.14 12.76
CA ALA A 10 1.80 10.10 11.91
C ALA A 10 1.19 8.72 12.23
N ALA A 11 1.03 8.38 13.51
CA ALA A 11 0.38 7.16 13.95
C ALA A 11 -1.10 7.11 13.53
N LEU A 12 -1.81 8.22 13.62
CA LEU A 12 -3.22 8.31 13.23
C LEU A 12 -3.40 8.17 11.71
N ILE A 13 -2.52 8.78 10.92
CA ILE A 13 -2.49 8.61 9.46
C ILE A 13 -2.22 7.13 9.13
N SER A 14 -1.26 6.50 9.80
CA SER A 14 -0.92 5.09 9.60
C SER A 14 -2.07 4.16 9.97
N LEU A 15 -2.81 4.45 11.04
CA LEU A 15 -3.95 3.68 11.48
C LEU A 15 -5.14 3.78 10.51
N THR A 16 -5.36 4.97 9.94
CA THR A 16 -6.50 5.23 9.04
C THR A 16 -6.20 4.96 7.58
N ASN A 17 -4.93 4.92 7.19
CA ASN A 17 -4.49 4.74 5.80
C ASN A 17 -3.33 3.72 5.74
N LEU A 18 -3.66 2.45 5.65
CA LEU A 18 -2.70 1.33 5.59
C LEU A 18 -2.03 1.20 4.21
N THR A 19 -1.67 2.30 3.58
CA THR A 19 -1.08 2.31 2.24
C THR A 19 0.22 3.08 2.24
N SER A 20 1.31 2.50 1.75
CA SER A 20 2.60 3.18 1.69
C SER A 20 2.56 4.42 0.79
N ALA A 21 2.22 4.25 -0.49
CA ALA A 21 2.22 5.35 -1.46
C ALA A 21 1.20 6.45 -1.11
N GLY A 22 -0.02 6.07 -0.70
CA GLY A 22 -1.06 7.03 -0.30
C GLY A 22 -0.69 7.80 0.96
N GLN A 23 -0.06 7.13 1.94
CA GLN A 23 0.41 7.76 3.17
C GLN A 23 1.54 8.76 2.88
N PHE A 24 2.52 8.41 2.05
CA PHE A 24 3.61 9.31 1.66
C PHE A 24 3.10 10.53 0.89
N ALA A 25 2.27 10.33 -0.14
CA ALA A 25 1.75 11.40 -0.95
C ALA A 25 0.86 12.34 -0.11
N GLY A 26 -0.09 11.78 0.65
CA GLY A 26 -0.97 12.57 1.52
C GLY A 26 -0.19 13.35 2.58
N THR A 27 0.81 12.73 3.22
CA THR A 27 1.65 13.41 4.22
C THR A 27 2.46 14.55 3.59
N ASN A 28 3.05 14.35 2.41
CA ASN A 28 3.80 15.40 1.73
C ASN A 28 2.92 16.58 1.34
N LEU A 29 1.72 16.34 0.82
CA LEU A 29 0.76 17.39 0.50
C LEU A 29 0.33 18.17 1.75
N ILE A 30 0.07 17.50 2.87
CA ILE A 30 -0.26 18.14 4.14
C ILE A 30 0.89 19.05 4.60
N LEU A 31 2.13 18.59 4.51
CA LEU A 31 3.33 19.36 4.89
C LEU A 31 3.55 20.57 3.97
N GLN A 32 3.15 20.48 2.71
CA GLN A 32 3.19 21.59 1.75
C GLN A 32 2.03 22.58 1.90
N GLY A 33 1.07 22.31 2.81
CA GLY A 33 -0.09 23.15 3.02
C GLY A 33 -1.15 23.04 1.93
N ALA A 34 -1.18 21.91 1.21
CA ALA A 34 -2.18 21.65 0.18
C ALA A 34 -3.61 21.63 0.74
N GLY A 35 -4.58 21.99 -0.09
CA GLY A 35 -5.98 22.00 0.27
C GLY A 35 -6.52 20.58 0.56
N TYR A 36 -7.52 20.48 1.46
CA TYR A 36 -8.11 19.18 1.83
C TYR A 36 -8.64 18.38 0.64
N ILE A 37 -9.21 19.05 -0.36
CA ILE A 37 -9.72 18.41 -1.58
C ILE A 37 -8.59 17.80 -2.38
N GLU A 38 -7.47 18.50 -2.50
CA GLU A 38 -6.28 18.02 -3.22
C GLU A 38 -5.69 16.79 -2.53
N VAL A 39 -5.52 16.84 -1.21
CA VAL A 39 -5.07 15.68 -0.41
C VAL A 39 -6.01 14.48 -0.59
N ALA A 40 -7.33 14.71 -0.50
CA ALA A 40 -8.33 13.66 -0.63
C ALA A 40 -8.32 13.04 -2.03
N MET A 41 -8.32 13.86 -3.08
CA MET A 41 -8.33 13.39 -4.47
C MET A 41 -7.05 12.64 -4.83
N THR A 42 -5.90 13.16 -4.47
CA THR A 42 -4.61 12.50 -4.72
C THR A 42 -4.54 11.16 -3.99
N THR A 43 -4.90 11.12 -2.71
CA THR A 43 -4.92 9.88 -1.93
C THR A 43 -5.93 8.88 -2.52
N PHE A 44 -7.10 9.33 -2.94
CA PHE A 44 -8.10 8.48 -3.57
C PHE A 44 -7.58 7.86 -4.88
N VAL A 45 -7.00 8.66 -5.76
CA VAL A 45 -6.47 8.18 -7.05
C VAL A 45 -5.35 7.15 -6.84
N ILE A 46 -4.41 7.41 -5.92
CA ILE A 46 -3.33 6.49 -5.60
C ILE A 46 -3.87 5.16 -5.03
N ASN A 47 -4.93 5.24 -4.23
CA ASN A 47 -5.50 4.09 -3.52
C ASN A 47 -6.62 3.37 -4.30
N ILE A 48 -6.99 3.82 -5.49
CA ILE A 48 -8.06 3.19 -6.30
C ILE A 48 -7.79 1.72 -6.60
N ARG A 49 -6.53 1.32 -6.66
CA ARG A 49 -6.10 -0.08 -6.83
C ARG A 49 -6.62 -1.00 -5.73
N TYR A 50 -6.72 -0.52 -4.49
CA TYR A 50 -7.25 -1.32 -3.37
C TYR A 50 -8.73 -1.62 -3.53
N MET A 51 -9.49 -0.73 -4.17
CA MET A 51 -10.87 -0.99 -4.56
C MET A 51 -10.94 -2.17 -5.55
N LEU A 52 -10.08 -2.19 -6.56
CA LEU A 52 -10.02 -3.29 -7.53
C LEU A 52 -9.61 -4.61 -6.88
N MET A 53 -8.62 -4.58 -5.98
CA MET A 53 -8.19 -5.75 -5.20
C MET A 53 -9.33 -6.27 -4.31
N SER A 54 -10.05 -5.37 -3.63
CA SER A 54 -11.20 -5.72 -2.79
C SER A 54 -12.33 -6.36 -3.59
N LEU A 55 -12.62 -5.82 -4.78
CA LEU A 55 -13.62 -6.40 -5.71
C LEU A 55 -13.20 -7.79 -6.17
N SER A 56 -11.93 -7.99 -6.52
CA SER A 56 -11.40 -9.29 -6.94
C SER A 56 -11.52 -10.34 -5.83
N LEU A 57 -11.07 -10.04 -4.62
CA LEU A 57 -11.21 -10.95 -3.48
C LEU A 57 -12.68 -11.16 -3.09
N GLY A 58 -13.50 -10.12 -3.24
CA GLY A 58 -14.94 -10.16 -2.97
C GLY A 58 -15.69 -11.24 -3.75
N GLN A 59 -15.25 -11.56 -4.97
CA GLN A 59 -15.84 -12.62 -5.79
C GLN A 59 -15.55 -14.04 -5.25
N ARG A 60 -14.50 -14.19 -4.45
CA ARG A 60 -14.06 -15.47 -3.87
C ARG A 60 -14.49 -15.65 -2.42
N LEU A 61 -15.25 -14.70 -1.88
CA LEU A 61 -15.74 -14.78 -0.50
C LEU A 61 -16.83 -15.84 -0.35
N GLU A 62 -16.83 -16.47 0.82
CA GLU A 62 -17.89 -17.37 1.25
C GLU A 62 -19.26 -16.67 1.16
N LYS A 63 -20.25 -17.37 0.57
CA LYS A 63 -21.63 -16.88 0.47
C LYS A 63 -22.19 -16.65 1.88
N GLY A 64 -22.82 -15.49 2.11
CA GLY A 64 -23.35 -15.13 3.43
C GLY A 64 -22.38 -14.31 4.29
N THR A 65 -21.16 -14.00 3.82
CA THR A 65 -20.27 -13.05 4.53
C THR A 65 -20.96 -11.69 4.66
N GLY A 66 -21.21 -11.28 5.91
CA GLY A 66 -21.91 -10.03 6.23
C GLY A 66 -21.14 -8.77 5.77
N ILE A 67 -21.87 -7.68 5.54
CA ILE A 67 -21.28 -6.41 5.06
C ILE A 67 -20.22 -5.86 6.00
N LEU A 68 -20.41 -5.93 7.31
CA LEU A 68 -19.44 -5.46 8.30
C LEU A 68 -18.11 -6.23 8.22
N SER A 69 -18.18 -7.56 8.02
CA SER A 69 -16.98 -8.37 7.81
C SER A 69 -16.26 -7.97 6.52
N ARG A 70 -17.01 -7.71 5.44
CA ARG A 70 -16.46 -7.25 4.16
C ARG A 70 -15.77 -5.91 4.30
N MET A 71 -16.37 -4.95 4.99
CA MET A 71 -15.76 -3.66 5.28
C MET A 71 -14.52 -3.80 6.16
N GLY A 72 -14.59 -4.64 7.21
CA GLY A 72 -13.49 -4.85 8.15
C GLY A 72 -12.24 -5.41 7.48
N PHE A 73 -12.33 -6.50 6.72
CA PHE A 73 -11.15 -7.00 6.02
C PHE A 73 -10.78 -6.17 4.79
N GLY A 74 -11.75 -5.50 4.13
CA GLY A 74 -11.49 -4.57 3.03
C GLY A 74 -10.58 -3.43 3.42
N PHE A 75 -10.71 -2.94 4.65
CA PHE A 75 -9.83 -1.93 5.21
C PHE A 75 -8.36 -2.41 5.34
N GLY A 76 -8.13 -3.69 5.63
CA GLY A 76 -6.79 -4.26 5.81
C GLY A 76 -6.17 -4.87 4.55
N ILE A 77 -6.78 -4.68 3.36
CA ILE A 77 -6.21 -5.17 2.11
C ILE A 77 -5.06 -4.27 1.70
N THR A 78 -3.87 -4.87 1.64
CA THR A 78 -2.65 -4.28 1.08
C THR A 78 -2.17 -5.13 -0.10
N ASP A 79 -1.14 -4.69 -0.81
CA ASP A 79 -0.56 -5.45 -1.92
C ASP A 79 -0.15 -6.87 -1.47
N GLU A 80 0.48 -6.97 -0.30
CA GLU A 80 0.98 -8.22 0.28
C GLU A 80 -0.17 -9.14 0.69
N THR A 81 -1.17 -8.61 1.40
CA THR A 81 -2.33 -9.40 1.85
C THR A 81 -3.19 -9.86 0.67
N PHE A 82 -3.28 -9.04 -0.39
CA PHE A 82 -3.93 -9.41 -1.64
C PHE A 82 -3.23 -10.58 -2.33
N VAL A 83 -1.90 -10.52 -2.47
CA VAL A 83 -1.11 -11.61 -3.07
C VAL A 83 -1.31 -12.90 -2.27
N MET A 84 -1.17 -12.86 -0.95
CA MET A 84 -1.34 -14.04 -0.09
C MET A 84 -2.75 -14.61 -0.16
N ALA A 85 -3.78 -13.77 -0.16
CA ALA A 85 -5.17 -14.21 -0.31
C ALA A 85 -5.43 -14.79 -1.71
N SER A 86 -4.79 -14.25 -2.75
CA SER A 86 -4.94 -14.70 -4.13
C SER A 86 -4.30 -16.07 -4.38
N LEU A 87 -3.18 -16.37 -3.71
CA LEU A 87 -2.50 -17.66 -3.78
C LEU A 87 -3.28 -18.78 -3.09
N LYS A 88 -4.18 -18.46 -2.14
CA LYS A 88 -5.00 -19.47 -1.48
C LYS A 88 -6.03 -20.05 -2.46
N PRO A 89 -6.07 -21.38 -2.70
CA PRO A 89 -7.07 -21.97 -3.57
C PRO A 89 -8.46 -21.96 -2.92
N GLY A 90 -9.51 -21.88 -3.75
CA GLY A 90 -10.90 -22.02 -3.35
C GLY A 90 -11.51 -20.78 -2.71
N ILE A 91 -12.50 -21.00 -1.85
CA ILE A 91 -13.32 -19.96 -1.21
C ILE A 91 -12.57 -19.33 -0.03
N LEU A 92 -12.62 -18.00 0.04
CA LEU A 92 -12.03 -17.25 1.13
C LEU A 92 -13.05 -17.07 2.27
N ARG A 93 -12.68 -17.48 3.47
CA ARG A 93 -13.49 -17.32 4.68
C ARG A 93 -13.08 -16.09 5.46
N ALA A 94 -14.06 -15.42 6.07
CA ALA A 94 -13.81 -14.21 6.85
C ALA A 94 -12.74 -14.40 7.97
N PRO A 95 -12.75 -15.48 8.80
CA PRO A 95 -11.72 -15.65 9.82
C PRO A 95 -10.30 -15.74 9.27
N TYR A 96 -10.12 -16.35 8.10
CA TYR A 96 -8.82 -16.40 7.44
C TYR A 96 -8.34 -15.00 7.02
N LEU A 97 -9.23 -14.21 6.43
CA LEU A 97 -8.90 -12.85 6.00
C LEU A 97 -8.58 -11.94 7.19
N PHE A 98 -9.36 -12.03 8.28
CA PHE A 98 -9.05 -11.29 9.50
C PHE A 98 -7.70 -11.69 10.11
N GLY A 99 -7.37 -12.99 10.16
CA GLY A 99 -6.05 -13.46 10.58
C GLY A 99 -4.93 -12.94 9.69
N LEU A 100 -5.16 -12.88 8.37
CA LEU A 100 -4.19 -12.43 7.39
C LEU A 100 -3.87 -10.93 7.52
N ILE A 101 -4.86 -10.08 7.81
CA ILE A 101 -4.66 -8.63 7.90
C ILE A 101 -4.20 -8.15 9.29
N LEU A 102 -4.45 -8.93 10.35
CA LEU A 102 -4.19 -8.51 11.72
C LEU A 102 -2.72 -8.15 11.96
N PHE A 103 -1.80 -9.06 11.61
CA PHE A 103 -0.37 -8.84 11.82
C PHE A 103 0.20 -7.70 10.97
N PRO A 104 -0.14 -7.56 9.67
CA PRO A 104 0.23 -6.39 8.89
C PRO A 104 -0.26 -5.07 9.47
N ILE A 105 -1.51 -4.99 9.95
CA ILE A 105 -2.03 -3.77 10.60
C ILE A 105 -1.22 -3.42 11.84
N LEU A 106 -0.98 -4.40 12.71
CA LEU A 106 -0.17 -4.18 13.92
C LEU A 106 1.25 -3.79 13.58
N GLY A 107 1.89 -4.53 12.67
CA GLY A 107 3.27 -4.27 12.24
C GLY A 107 3.44 -2.90 11.59
N TRP A 108 2.48 -2.48 10.76
CA TRP A 108 2.49 -1.17 10.11
C TRP A 108 2.44 -0.03 11.11
N ASN A 109 1.50 -0.11 12.07
CA ASN A 109 1.35 0.91 13.10
C ASN A 109 2.54 0.94 14.07
N LEU A 110 3.01 -0.23 14.53
CA LEU A 110 4.22 -0.32 15.35
C LEU A 110 5.45 0.22 14.62
N GLY A 111 5.61 -0.13 13.34
CA GLY A 111 6.68 0.38 12.50
C GLY A 111 6.65 1.91 12.37
N THR A 112 5.46 2.52 12.23
CA THR A 112 5.31 3.98 12.18
C THR A 112 5.70 4.63 13.50
N ILE A 113 5.25 4.07 14.63
CA ILE A 113 5.57 4.61 15.97
C ILE A 113 7.06 4.47 16.25
N LEU A 114 7.63 3.30 16.04
CA LEU A 114 9.06 3.05 16.28
C LEU A 114 9.94 3.88 15.33
N GLY A 115 9.63 3.85 14.03
CA GLY A 115 10.36 4.63 13.03
C GLY A 115 10.29 6.12 13.29
N GLY A 116 9.11 6.63 13.62
CA GLY A 116 8.93 8.04 13.98
C GLY A 116 9.67 8.47 15.27
N SER A 117 9.79 7.56 16.24
CA SER A 117 10.51 7.82 17.49
C SER A 117 12.04 7.78 17.32
N ILE A 118 12.54 6.90 16.43
CA ILE A 118 13.98 6.63 16.30
C ILE A 118 14.59 7.36 15.10
N SER A 119 13.76 7.87 14.16
CA SER A 119 14.23 8.46 12.89
C SER A 119 15.28 9.55 13.05
N ALA A 120 15.23 10.34 14.13
CA ALA A 120 16.20 11.41 14.40
C ALA A 120 17.59 10.90 14.82
N VAL A 121 17.69 9.63 15.26
CA VAL A 121 18.93 9.02 15.76
C VAL A 121 19.52 8.02 14.76
N LEU A 122 18.74 7.64 13.74
CA LEU A 122 19.20 6.67 12.74
C LEU A 122 20.30 7.27 11.85
N PRO A 123 21.43 6.56 11.67
CA PRO A 123 22.45 6.94 10.69
C PRO A 123 21.87 7.01 9.26
N GLU A 124 22.31 7.97 8.46
CA GLU A 124 21.86 8.13 7.06
C GLU A 124 22.03 6.85 6.22
N ALA A 125 23.14 6.13 6.45
CA ALA A 125 23.39 4.86 5.76
C ALA A 125 22.26 3.84 5.99
N LEU A 126 21.72 3.77 7.22
CA LEU A 126 20.63 2.86 7.55
C LEU A 126 19.30 3.35 6.97
N GLN A 127 19.04 4.65 6.98
CA GLN A 127 17.87 5.24 6.32
C GLN A 127 17.86 4.92 4.82
N ASN A 128 19.00 5.10 4.14
CA ASN A 128 19.15 4.77 2.73
C ASN A 128 18.97 3.28 2.45
N ALA A 129 19.50 2.41 3.31
CA ALA A 129 19.31 0.96 3.20
C ALA A 129 17.82 0.56 3.33
N MET A 130 17.06 1.22 4.20
CA MET A 130 15.62 0.98 4.35
C MET A 130 14.83 1.39 3.09
N TRP A 131 15.22 2.48 2.41
CA TRP A 131 14.64 2.85 1.12
C TRP A 131 14.88 1.78 0.05
N ILE A 132 16.12 1.26 -0.04
CA ILE A 132 16.46 0.19 -0.97
C ILE A 132 15.65 -1.08 -0.65
N ALA A 133 15.51 -1.43 0.63
CA ALA A 133 14.74 -2.59 1.07
C ALA A 133 13.27 -2.49 0.66
N LEU A 134 12.66 -1.29 0.72
CA LEU A 134 11.29 -1.06 0.27
C LEU A 134 11.12 -1.40 -1.23
N TYR A 135 12.01 -0.93 -2.08
CA TYR A 135 11.97 -1.29 -3.51
C TYR A 135 12.24 -2.78 -3.74
N GLY A 136 13.16 -3.36 -2.98
CA GLY A 136 13.44 -4.79 -3.01
C GLY A 136 12.22 -5.65 -2.69
N MET A 137 11.38 -5.22 -1.75
CA MET A 137 10.12 -5.88 -1.42
C MET A 137 9.17 -5.92 -2.63
N PHE A 138 8.98 -4.81 -3.33
CA PHE A 138 8.13 -4.80 -4.53
C PHE A 138 8.67 -5.69 -5.65
N ILE A 139 9.99 -5.70 -5.86
CA ILE A 139 10.62 -6.60 -6.82
C ILE A 139 10.38 -8.06 -6.44
N ALA A 140 10.50 -8.40 -5.15
CA ALA A 140 10.26 -9.75 -4.65
C ALA A 140 8.80 -10.23 -4.83
N LEU A 141 7.83 -9.32 -4.87
CA LEU A 141 6.43 -9.64 -5.17
C LEU A 141 6.19 -9.83 -6.68
N ILE A 142 6.79 -8.98 -7.51
CA ILE A 142 6.53 -8.95 -8.96
C ILE A 142 7.27 -10.07 -9.70
N VAL A 143 8.52 -10.37 -9.33
CA VAL A 143 9.36 -11.31 -10.06
C VAL A 143 8.78 -12.74 -10.07
N PRO A 144 8.36 -13.34 -8.96
CA PRO A 144 7.76 -14.68 -8.97
C PRO A 144 6.49 -14.72 -9.83
N ALA A 145 5.58 -13.76 -9.63
CA ALA A 145 4.33 -13.70 -10.41
C ALA A 145 4.57 -13.57 -11.92
N SER A 146 5.61 -12.81 -12.32
CA SER A 146 6.00 -12.65 -13.72
C SER A 146 6.65 -13.92 -14.31
N ARG A 147 7.30 -14.74 -13.48
CA ARG A 147 7.87 -16.02 -13.92
C ARG A 147 6.81 -17.09 -14.14
N ASP A 148 5.76 -17.07 -13.35
CA ASP A 148 4.68 -18.05 -13.39
C ASP A 148 3.66 -17.79 -14.51
N SER A 149 3.58 -16.54 -15.02
CA SER A 149 2.61 -16.16 -16.04
C SER A 149 3.18 -15.13 -17.02
N ILE A 150 3.23 -15.52 -18.31
CA ILE A 150 3.65 -14.63 -19.39
C ILE A 150 2.72 -13.40 -19.51
N HIS A 151 1.44 -13.54 -19.19
CA HIS A 151 0.48 -12.42 -19.23
C HIS A 151 0.84 -11.38 -18.15
N VAL A 152 1.19 -11.82 -16.95
CA VAL A 152 1.66 -10.93 -15.88
C VAL A 152 2.94 -10.23 -16.30
N PHE A 153 3.90 -10.96 -16.86
CA PHE A 153 5.14 -10.38 -17.38
C PHE A 153 4.88 -9.29 -18.41
N LEU A 154 4.01 -9.55 -19.40
CA LEU A 154 3.65 -8.56 -20.43
C LEU A 154 2.98 -7.31 -19.82
N ILE A 155 2.08 -7.49 -18.86
CA ILE A 155 1.43 -6.36 -18.16
C ILE A 155 2.48 -5.52 -17.42
N VAL A 156 3.42 -6.15 -16.72
CA VAL A 156 4.52 -5.45 -16.03
C VAL A 156 5.37 -4.65 -17.02
N VAL A 157 5.79 -5.28 -18.13
CA VAL A 157 6.58 -4.60 -19.17
C VAL A 157 5.82 -3.41 -19.76
N MET A 158 4.53 -3.60 -20.09
CA MET A 158 3.69 -2.50 -20.62
C MET A 158 3.54 -1.36 -19.60
N ALA A 159 3.33 -1.68 -18.32
CA ALA A 159 3.21 -0.68 -17.26
C ALA A 159 4.50 0.12 -17.08
N VAL A 160 5.66 -0.55 -17.10
CA VAL A 160 6.98 0.10 -17.02
C VAL A 160 7.21 0.98 -18.25
N ALA A 161 6.93 0.48 -19.45
CA ALA A 161 7.07 1.24 -20.70
C ALA A 161 6.17 2.49 -20.69
N ALA A 162 4.89 2.33 -20.32
CA ALA A 162 3.96 3.44 -20.21
C ALA A 162 4.42 4.50 -19.19
N ASN A 163 4.90 4.08 -18.04
CA ASN A 163 5.45 5.00 -17.01
C ASN A 163 6.67 5.75 -17.55
N CYS A 164 7.61 5.04 -18.19
CA CYS A 164 8.77 5.69 -18.81
C CYS A 164 8.34 6.69 -19.90
N MET A 165 7.39 6.33 -20.76
CA MET A 165 6.88 7.25 -21.78
C MET A 165 6.25 8.50 -21.17
N LEU A 166 5.38 8.33 -20.17
CA LEU A 166 4.73 9.46 -19.49
C LEU A 166 5.74 10.39 -18.81
N LYS A 167 6.80 9.84 -18.23
CA LYS A 167 7.87 10.64 -17.58
C LYS A 167 8.62 11.54 -18.59
N TYR A 168 8.78 11.10 -19.85
CA TYR A 168 9.50 11.85 -20.87
C TYR A 168 8.59 12.76 -21.72
N ILE A 169 7.27 12.71 -21.53
CA ILE A 169 6.34 13.63 -22.19
C ILE A 169 6.23 14.90 -21.34
N PRO A 170 6.68 16.08 -21.84
CA PRO A 170 6.76 17.31 -21.02
C PRO A 170 5.39 17.84 -20.55
N VAL A 171 4.29 17.34 -21.09
CA VAL A 171 2.91 17.70 -20.69
C VAL A 171 2.52 17.12 -19.33
N PHE A 172 3.18 16.05 -18.85
CA PHE A 172 2.88 15.36 -17.59
C PHE A 172 3.99 15.46 -16.54
N SER A 173 5.03 16.27 -16.79
CA SER A 173 6.06 16.55 -15.80
C SER A 173 5.55 17.60 -14.79
N PHE A 174 4.88 17.10 -13.73
CA PHE A 174 4.58 17.87 -12.52
C PHE A 174 5.65 17.63 -11.47
#